data_3a9255327a8afeb1a3f4ad0752638754
#
_entry.id   3a9255327a8afeb1a3f4ad0752638754
#
_cell.length_a   1.000
_cell.length_b   1.000
_cell.length_c   1.000
_cell.angle_alpha   90.00
_cell.angle_beta   90.00
_cell.angle_gamma   90.00
#
_symmetry.space_group_name_H-M   'P 1'
#
loop_
_entity.id
_entity.type
_entity.pdbx_description
1 polymer ?
#
loop_
_entity_poly.entity_id
_entity_poly.type
_entity_poly.pdbx_seq_one_letter_code
_entity_poly.pdbx_strand_id
1 'polypeptide(L)'
;NVDHHTGATFGCHENYSLERKAPLHEKNVLSLLAFLTLRILFTGAGRVGSMRPTRLRAGHQQTDEPVHFQISQRADYIQNDFFEWVQHNRAIINTRDEPLADPRHYRRLHLIHGDANVLPSALFLKVGTTRLVLDLLDADELPMLVLGDAVTTLRQLSRTLSPPWCVSLCDG
;
A
#
# COMPACT_ATOMS: atom_id res chain seq x y z
N ASN A 1 2.35 -10.86 -6.72
CA ASN A 1 2.18 -12.28 -7.03
C ASN A 1 1.95 -13.08 -5.75
N VAL A 2 1.02 -14.00 -5.79
CA VAL A 2 0.71 -14.93 -4.70
C VAL A 2 0.93 -16.36 -5.21
N ASP A 3 1.69 -17.14 -4.48
CA ASP A 3 1.80 -18.57 -4.73
C ASP A 3 0.62 -19.30 -4.07
N HIS A 4 -0.16 -19.99 -4.88
CA HIS A 4 -1.36 -20.70 -4.41
C HIS A 4 -1.05 -21.90 -3.53
N HIS A 5 0.13 -22.50 -3.66
CA HIS A 5 0.52 -23.68 -2.89
C HIS A 5 1.06 -23.32 -1.51
N THR A 6 1.89 -22.30 -1.44
CA THR A 6 2.57 -21.92 -0.19
C THR A 6 1.94 -20.71 0.49
N GLY A 7 1.10 -19.95 -0.21
CA GLY A 7 0.58 -18.67 0.26
C GLY A 7 1.65 -17.57 0.34
N ALA A 8 2.86 -17.83 -0.17
CA ALA A 8 3.90 -16.82 -0.24
C ALA A 8 3.47 -15.69 -1.17
N THR A 9 3.78 -14.46 -0.79
CA THR A 9 3.44 -13.30 -1.59
C THR A 9 4.67 -12.43 -1.83
N PHE A 10 4.81 -12.00 -3.08
CA PHE A 10 5.85 -11.11 -3.55
C PHE A 10 5.21 -9.81 -4.02
N GLY A 11 5.57 -8.70 -3.40
CA GLY A 11 5.09 -7.38 -3.76
C GLY A 11 6.00 -6.69 -4.78
N CYS A 12 5.57 -5.51 -5.19
CA CYS A 12 6.39 -4.55 -5.88
C CYS A 12 6.87 -3.52 -4.84
N HIS A 13 8.17 -3.47 -4.61
CA HIS A 13 8.78 -2.46 -3.75
C HIS A 13 9.09 -1.22 -4.59
N GLU A 14 8.60 -0.08 -4.13
CA GLU A 14 8.88 1.21 -4.72
C GLU A 14 9.78 2.01 -3.79
N ASN A 15 10.78 2.68 -4.34
CA ASN A 15 11.70 3.50 -3.59
C ASN A 15 11.77 4.87 -4.23
N TYR A 16 11.45 5.88 -3.46
CA TYR A 16 11.53 7.28 -3.88
C TYR A 16 12.57 8.00 -3.02
N SER A 17 13.39 8.80 -3.68
CA SER A 17 14.34 9.66 -3.00
C SER A 17 13.66 11.00 -2.70
N LEU A 18 13.60 11.38 -1.44
CA LEU A 18 13.10 12.66 -0.96
C LEU A 18 14.25 13.47 -0.40
N GLU A 19 14.22 14.79 -0.56
CA GLU A 19 15.16 15.66 0.14
C GLU A 19 14.88 15.61 1.66
N ARG A 20 15.91 15.70 2.46
CA ARG A 20 15.74 15.72 3.93
C ARG A 20 14.97 16.92 4.45
N LYS A 21 14.93 18.00 3.69
CA LYS A 21 14.12 19.18 4.01
C LYS A 21 12.65 19.04 3.66
N ALA A 22 12.25 17.97 2.93
CA ALA A 22 10.86 17.74 2.59
C ALA A 22 9.98 17.76 3.84
N PRO A 23 8.81 18.43 3.81
CA PRO A 23 7.99 18.68 4.98
C PRO A 23 7.19 17.42 5.38
N LEU A 24 7.87 16.44 5.97
CA LEU A 24 7.28 15.19 6.49
C LEU A 24 6.72 15.39 7.91
N HIS A 25 5.96 16.46 8.13
CA HIS A 25 5.17 16.60 9.33
C HIS A 25 3.92 15.69 9.29
N GLU A 26 3.27 15.49 10.41
CA GLU A 26 2.19 14.52 10.61
C GLU A 26 1.08 14.65 9.53
N LYS A 27 0.60 15.87 9.28
CA LYS A 27 -0.42 16.14 8.24
C LYS A 27 -0.03 15.55 6.87
N ASN A 28 1.18 15.83 6.40
CA ASN A 28 1.63 15.40 5.08
C ASN A 28 1.85 13.88 5.02
N VAL A 29 2.33 13.30 6.11
CA VAL A 29 2.53 11.84 6.22
C VAL A 29 1.18 11.11 6.20
N LEU A 30 0.18 11.60 6.93
CA LEU A 30 -1.17 11.02 6.94
C LEU A 30 -1.87 11.19 5.59
N SER A 31 -1.73 12.34 4.94
CA SER A 31 -2.27 12.58 3.60
C SER A 31 -1.60 11.70 2.53
N LEU A 32 -0.29 11.53 2.62
CA LEU A 32 0.44 10.58 1.78
C LEU A 32 -0.05 9.14 2.00
N LEU A 33 -0.23 8.73 3.25
CA LEU A 33 -0.78 7.42 3.60
C LEU A 33 -2.17 7.21 3.00
N ALA A 34 -3.04 8.21 3.08
CA ALA A 34 -4.38 8.16 2.47
C ALA A 34 -4.29 7.97 0.96
N PHE A 35 -3.47 8.76 0.25
CA PHE A 35 -3.24 8.56 -1.18
C PHE A 35 -2.75 7.15 -1.50
N LEU A 36 -1.74 6.65 -0.78
CA LEU A 36 -1.16 5.32 -1.00
C LEU A 36 -2.19 4.21 -0.80
N THR A 37 -3.08 4.37 0.17
CA THR A 37 -4.18 3.45 0.42
C THR A 37 -5.20 3.45 -0.71
N LEU A 38 -5.59 4.63 -1.20
CA LEU A 38 -6.62 4.80 -2.22
C LEU A 38 -6.13 4.46 -3.64
N ARG A 39 -4.85 4.61 -3.93
CA ARG A 39 -4.30 4.40 -5.29
C ARG A 39 -4.47 2.97 -5.82
N ILE A 40 -4.76 1.97 -4.96
CA ILE A 40 -5.04 0.61 -5.43
C ILE A 40 -6.23 0.55 -6.39
N LEU A 41 -7.16 1.49 -6.33
CA LEU A 41 -8.32 1.56 -7.22
C LEU A 41 -7.92 1.64 -8.70
N PHE A 42 -6.76 2.19 -9.01
CA PHE A 42 -6.24 2.32 -10.38
C PHE A 42 -4.86 1.68 -10.60
N THR A 43 -4.23 1.18 -9.53
CA THR A 43 -2.92 0.49 -9.62
C THR A 43 -2.99 -0.97 -9.19
N GLY A 44 -4.13 -1.46 -8.74
CA GLY A 44 -4.32 -2.85 -8.39
C GLY A 44 -4.14 -3.77 -9.60
N ALA A 45 -3.48 -4.90 -9.42
CA ALA A 45 -3.20 -5.87 -10.48
C ALA A 45 -4.22 -7.03 -10.52
N GLY A 46 -5.20 -7.00 -9.64
CA GLY A 46 -6.25 -8.01 -9.56
C GLY A 46 -5.80 -9.32 -8.94
N ARG A 47 -6.72 -9.96 -8.24
CA ARG A 47 -6.53 -11.27 -7.65
C ARG A 47 -7.86 -12.03 -7.60
N VAL A 48 -7.81 -13.33 -7.86
CA VAL A 48 -8.92 -14.26 -7.62
C VAL A 48 -8.65 -15.02 -6.33
N GLY A 49 -9.62 -15.08 -5.44
CA GLY A 49 -9.53 -15.75 -4.15
C GLY A 49 -9.27 -14.81 -2.97
N SER A 50 -9.63 -15.29 -1.79
CA SER A 50 -9.30 -14.65 -0.52
C SER A 50 -7.95 -15.14 -0.01
N MET A 51 -7.30 -14.33 0.82
CA MET A 51 -6.18 -14.82 1.59
C MET A 51 -6.70 -15.75 2.68
N ARG A 52 -6.29 -17.01 2.61
CA ARG A 52 -6.22 -17.81 3.81
C ARG A 52 -4.78 -17.75 4.31
N PRO A 53 -4.54 -17.42 5.59
CA PRO A 53 -3.24 -17.64 6.17
C PRO A 53 -2.94 -19.14 6.03
N THR A 54 -1.91 -19.50 5.31
CA THR A 54 -1.46 -20.89 5.10
C THR A 54 -0.92 -21.54 6.38
N ARG A 55 -1.03 -20.85 7.50
CA ARG A 55 -0.93 -21.44 8.83
C ARG A 55 -2.31 -21.86 9.31
N LEU A 56 -2.96 -22.74 8.55
CA LEU A 56 -3.96 -23.62 9.15
C LEU A 56 -3.19 -24.49 10.15
N ARG A 57 -3.37 -24.20 11.43
CA ARG A 57 -3.16 -25.22 12.47
C ARG A 57 -3.93 -26.45 12.01
N ALA A 58 -3.22 -27.59 11.95
CA ALA A 58 -3.83 -28.87 11.64
C ALA A 58 -5.15 -29.00 12.43
N GLY A 59 -6.29 -29.12 11.73
CA GLY A 59 -7.60 -29.35 12.34
C GLY A 59 -8.74 -28.37 11.98
N HIS A 60 -8.51 -27.31 11.21
CA HIS A 60 -9.60 -26.43 10.78
C HIS A 60 -10.12 -26.85 9.41
N GLN A 61 -11.43 -27.18 9.38
CA GLN A 61 -12.18 -27.52 8.18
C GLN A 61 -12.04 -26.42 7.12
N GLN A 62 -11.88 -26.85 5.89
CA GLN A 62 -11.97 -26.02 4.70
C GLN A 62 -13.39 -25.44 4.64
N THR A 63 -13.57 -24.16 4.99
CA THR A 63 -14.83 -23.50 4.71
C THR A 63 -14.86 -23.21 3.22
N ASP A 64 -15.92 -23.63 2.53
CA ASP A 64 -16.21 -23.31 1.14
C ASP A 64 -16.63 -21.84 1.02
N GLU A 65 -15.73 -20.91 1.37
CA GLU A 65 -16.00 -19.50 1.07
C GLU A 65 -15.93 -19.29 -0.43
N PRO A 66 -16.90 -18.59 -1.00
CA PRO A 66 -16.91 -18.31 -2.43
C PRO A 66 -15.64 -17.57 -2.84
N VAL A 67 -15.10 -17.96 -3.99
CA VAL A 67 -13.93 -17.32 -4.57
C VAL A 67 -14.33 -15.93 -5.05
N HIS A 68 -13.79 -14.90 -4.42
CA HIS A 68 -14.05 -13.50 -4.77
C HIS A 68 -12.88 -12.91 -5.54
N PHE A 69 -13.20 -12.02 -6.47
CA PHE A 69 -12.19 -11.16 -7.08
C PHE A 69 -11.83 -10.02 -6.12
N GLN A 70 -10.57 -9.61 -6.14
CA GLN A 70 -10.07 -8.45 -5.40
C GLN A 70 -9.27 -7.54 -6.34
N ILE A 71 -9.33 -6.22 -6.09
CA ILE A 71 -8.59 -5.23 -6.90
C ILE A 71 -7.10 -5.37 -6.68
N SER A 72 -6.65 -5.54 -5.42
CA SER A 72 -5.23 -5.66 -5.07
C SER A 72 -4.85 -7.10 -4.75
N GLN A 73 -3.68 -7.51 -5.23
CA GLN A 73 -3.06 -8.78 -4.86
C GLN A 73 -2.53 -8.78 -3.42
N ARG A 74 -2.24 -7.61 -2.87
CA ARG A 74 -1.47 -7.43 -1.65
C ARG A 74 -2.28 -6.96 -0.44
N ALA A 75 -3.46 -6.36 -0.64
CA ALA A 75 -4.23 -5.71 0.42
C ALA A 75 -4.41 -6.58 1.68
N ASP A 76 -4.75 -7.87 1.50
CA ASP A 76 -4.95 -8.79 2.63
C ASP A 76 -3.67 -9.08 3.43
N TYR A 77 -2.51 -8.88 2.83
CA TYR A 77 -1.20 -9.17 3.44
C TYR A 77 -0.62 -7.99 4.21
N ILE A 78 -1.19 -6.79 4.04
CA ILE A 78 -0.76 -5.59 4.74
C ILE A 78 -1.38 -5.61 6.14
N GLN A 79 -0.55 -5.32 7.15
CA GLN A 79 -0.92 -5.44 8.56
C GLN A 79 -0.77 -4.12 9.33
N ASN A 80 0.07 -3.22 8.85
CA ASN A 80 0.37 -1.95 9.50
C ASN A 80 0.45 -0.81 8.50
N ASP A 81 0.21 0.40 8.96
CA ASP A 81 0.43 1.61 8.19
C ASP A 81 1.93 1.86 7.99
N PHE A 82 2.66 1.82 9.10
CA PHE A 82 4.11 2.04 9.17
C PHE A 82 4.79 0.89 9.90
N PHE A 83 5.91 0.40 9.39
CA PHE A 83 6.73 -0.58 10.09
C PHE A 83 8.15 -0.63 9.51
N GLU A 84 9.14 -0.86 10.36
CA GLU A 84 10.55 -0.91 9.96
C GLU A 84 10.99 -2.31 9.49
N TRP A 85 10.53 -3.37 10.19
CA TRP A 85 11.00 -4.74 9.98
C TRP A 85 10.08 -5.53 9.04
N VAL A 86 10.56 -5.82 7.83
CA VAL A 86 9.74 -6.47 6.78
C VAL A 86 9.53 -7.98 6.95
N GLN A 87 10.26 -8.64 7.86
CA GLN A 87 10.23 -10.10 7.95
C GLN A 87 8.94 -10.66 8.53
N HIS A 88 8.31 -9.93 9.45
CA HIS A 88 7.14 -10.42 10.20
C HIS A 88 5.86 -9.63 9.93
N ASN A 89 5.97 -8.33 9.69
CA ASN A 89 4.85 -7.44 9.46
C ASN A 89 5.05 -6.63 8.18
N ARG A 90 4.00 -6.60 7.35
CA ARG A 90 4.00 -5.84 6.09
C ARG A 90 3.23 -4.55 6.28
N ALA A 91 3.88 -3.43 6.00
CA ALA A 91 3.30 -2.11 6.11
C ALA A 91 2.96 -1.52 4.73
N ILE A 92 2.20 -0.43 4.72
CA ILE A 92 2.03 0.41 3.55
C ILE A 92 3.36 1.14 3.28
N ILE A 93 3.90 1.78 4.32
CA ILE A 93 5.18 2.49 4.28
C ILE A 93 6.17 1.77 5.20
N ASN A 94 7.31 1.39 4.66
CA ASN A 94 8.43 0.92 5.46
C ASN A 94 9.28 2.12 5.90
N THR A 95 9.50 2.25 7.20
CA THR A 95 10.17 3.42 7.79
C THR A 95 11.69 3.33 7.80
N ARG A 96 12.26 2.26 7.26
CA ARG A 96 13.71 2.09 7.18
C ARG A 96 14.33 3.06 6.20
N ASP A 97 14.98 4.08 6.72
CA ASP A 97 15.62 5.15 5.96
C ASP A 97 17.06 4.78 5.58
N GLU A 98 17.18 4.07 4.47
CA GLU A 98 18.48 3.67 3.90
C GLU A 98 18.54 4.16 2.44
N PRO A 99 18.81 5.47 2.20
CA PRO A 99 18.89 6.00 0.85
C PRO A 99 20.12 5.46 0.13
N LEU A 100 19.98 5.19 -1.19
CA LEU A 100 21.12 4.87 -2.08
C LEU A 100 21.80 6.15 -2.60
N ALA A 101 21.70 7.25 -1.85
CA ALA A 101 22.26 8.57 -2.12
C ALA A 101 22.88 9.11 -0.83
N ASP A 102 23.46 10.34 -0.88
CA ASP A 102 24.04 10.96 0.31
C ASP A 102 22.97 11.12 1.42
N PRO A 103 23.09 10.38 2.55
CA PRO A 103 22.09 10.38 3.60
C PRO A 103 21.99 11.71 4.35
N ARG A 104 22.92 12.65 4.13
CA ARG A 104 22.84 14.00 4.70
C ARG A 104 21.83 14.88 3.96
N HIS A 105 21.60 14.58 2.68
CA HIS A 105 20.72 15.37 1.80
C HIS A 105 19.41 14.65 1.46
N TYR A 106 19.42 13.32 1.46
CA TYR A 106 18.30 12.53 1.01
C TYR A 106 17.83 11.55 2.07
N ARG A 107 16.55 11.18 1.97
CA ARG A 107 15.91 10.08 2.68
C ARG A 107 15.20 9.16 1.71
N ARG A 108 14.97 7.94 2.11
CA ARG A 108 14.25 6.95 1.33
C ARG A 108 12.79 6.87 1.77
N LEU A 109 11.87 7.10 0.86
CA LEU A 109 10.49 6.65 1.01
C LEU A 109 10.38 5.24 0.42
N HIS A 110 10.16 4.25 1.27
CA HIS A 110 10.08 2.84 0.86
C HIS A 110 8.65 2.32 1.00
N LEU A 111 8.01 2.02 -0.13
CA LEU A 111 6.66 1.50 -0.21
C LEU A 111 6.70 0.01 -0.51
N ILE A 112 5.97 -0.80 0.26
CA ILE A 112 6.00 -2.26 0.13
C ILE A 112 4.63 -2.89 -0.11
N HIS A 113 3.57 -2.09 -0.13
CA HIS A 113 2.19 -2.55 -0.30
C HIS A 113 1.77 -2.72 -1.76
N GLY A 114 2.54 -2.17 -2.71
CA GLY A 114 2.17 -2.13 -4.12
C GLY A 114 2.08 -3.49 -4.78
N ASP A 115 1.17 -3.61 -5.73
CA ASP A 115 1.05 -4.78 -6.60
C ASP A 115 2.10 -4.78 -7.70
N ALA A 116 2.47 -5.97 -8.18
CA ALA A 116 3.35 -6.12 -9.34
C ALA A 116 2.54 -5.95 -10.63
N ASN A 117 2.61 -4.76 -11.23
CA ASN A 117 1.94 -4.46 -12.49
C ASN A 117 2.76 -4.98 -13.67
N VAL A 118 2.10 -5.65 -14.60
CA VAL A 118 2.73 -6.19 -15.83
C VAL A 118 2.64 -5.17 -16.98
N LEU A 119 1.53 -4.43 -17.06
CA LEU A 119 1.31 -3.46 -18.14
C LEU A 119 2.12 -2.18 -17.89
N PRO A 120 2.87 -1.68 -18.88
CA PRO A 120 3.63 -0.44 -18.76
C PRO A 120 2.76 0.78 -18.40
N SER A 121 1.53 0.85 -18.91
CA SER A 121 0.57 1.91 -18.57
C SER A 121 0.20 1.92 -17.09
N ALA A 122 -0.02 0.75 -16.49
CA ALA A 122 -0.33 0.64 -15.06
C ALA A 122 0.89 1.04 -14.20
N LEU A 123 2.09 0.65 -14.62
CA LEU A 123 3.33 1.07 -13.96
C LEU A 123 3.54 2.58 -14.07
N PHE A 124 3.31 3.14 -15.27
CA PHE A 124 3.40 4.59 -15.49
C PHE A 124 2.44 5.37 -14.60
N LEU A 125 1.18 4.93 -14.52
CA LEU A 125 0.20 5.55 -13.62
C LEU A 125 0.64 5.46 -12.16
N LYS A 126 1.10 4.29 -11.71
CA LYS A 126 1.54 4.10 -10.34
C LYS A 126 2.70 5.02 -9.95
N VAL A 127 3.76 5.03 -10.73
CA VAL A 127 4.95 5.85 -10.45
C VAL A 127 4.66 7.33 -10.70
N GLY A 128 3.98 7.66 -11.80
CA GLY A 128 3.68 9.03 -12.19
C GLY A 128 2.76 9.74 -11.20
N THR A 129 1.65 9.11 -10.79
CA THR A 129 0.76 9.72 -9.79
C THR A 129 1.43 9.86 -8.42
N THR A 130 2.25 8.88 -8.03
CA THR A 130 3.03 8.99 -6.80
C THR A 130 4.02 10.15 -6.88
N ARG A 131 4.70 10.32 -8.02
CA ARG A 131 5.61 11.46 -8.21
C ARG A 131 4.88 12.79 -8.08
N LEU A 132 3.71 12.95 -8.71
CA LEU A 132 2.91 14.18 -8.59
C LEU A 132 2.51 14.48 -7.14
N VAL A 133 2.13 13.45 -6.38
CA VAL A 133 1.80 13.62 -4.95
C VAL A 133 3.04 14.00 -4.14
N LEU A 134 4.21 13.45 -4.48
CA LEU A 134 5.46 13.85 -3.83
C LEU A 134 5.89 15.28 -4.20
N ASP A 135 5.58 15.77 -5.41
CA ASP A 135 5.81 17.17 -5.77
C ASP A 135 4.92 18.11 -4.93
N LEU A 136 3.65 17.76 -4.69
CA LEU A 136 2.78 18.49 -3.78
C LEU A 136 3.27 18.43 -2.32
N LEU A 137 3.82 17.29 -1.90
CA LEU A 137 4.42 17.16 -0.58
C LEU A 137 5.65 18.07 -0.45
N ASP A 138 6.52 18.09 -1.43
CA ASP A 138 7.73 18.92 -1.43
C ASP A 138 7.37 20.43 -1.39
N ALA A 139 6.23 20.82 -1.99
CA ALA A 139 5.68 22.18 -1.96
C ALA A 139 4.89 22.51 -0.68
N ASP A 140 4.67 21.54 0.21
CA ASP A 140 3.77 21.63 1.39
C ASP A 140 2.30 21.96 1.03
N GLU A 141 1.85 21.50 -0.15
CA GLU A 141 0.52 21.74 -0.72
C GLU A 141 -0.39 20.50 -0.70
N LEU A 142 -0.01 19.42 -0.03
CA LEU A 142 -0.88 18.26 0.08
C LEU A 142 -2.20 18.62 0.79
N PRO A 143 -3.35 18.29 0.18
CA PRO A 143 -4.63 18.44 0.85
C PRO A 143 -4.66 17.54 2.08
N MET A 144 -5.25 18.03 3.16
CA MET A 144 -5.39 17.25 4.39
C MET A 144 -6.43 16.15 4.17
N LEU A 145 -5.97 14.91 4.18
CA LEU A 145 -6.77 13.70 4.12
C LEU A 145 -6.28 12.71 5.16
N VAL A 146 -7.11 12.42 6.15
CA VAL A 146 -6.78 11.47 7.22
C VAL A 146 -7.81 10.34 7.21
N LEU A 147 -7.34 9.11 6.98
CA LEU A 147 -8.18 7.92 7.08
C LEU A 147 -8.29 7.46 8.53
N GLY A 148 -9.48 6.99 8.94
CA GLY A 148 -9.67 6.44 10.28
C GLY A 148 -8.82 5.19 10.54
N ASP A 149 -8.70 4.31 9.53
CA ASP A 149 -7.85 3.12 9.54
C ASP A 149 -7.44 2.80 8.11
N ALA A 150 -6.19 3.02 7.76
CA ALA A 150 -5.69 2.84 6.40
C ALA A 150 -5.64 1.38 5.98
N VAL A 151 -5.25 0.47 6.87
CA VAL A 151 -5.17 -0.96 6.57
C VAL A 151 -6.56 -1.57 6.36
N THR A 152 -7.52 -1.25 7.21
CA THR A 152 -8.90 -1.69 7.05
C THR A 152 -9.51 -1.12 5.78
N THR A 153 -9.31 0.17 5.51
CA THR A 153 -9.75 0.84 4.28
C THR A 153 -9.16 0.18 3.04
N LEU A 154 -7.84 -0.10 3.03
CA LEU A 154 -7.15 -0.79 1.93
C LEU A 154 -7.82 -2.14 1.60
N ARG A 155 -8.13 -2.93 2.62
CA ARG A 155 -8.76 -4.25 2.46
C ARG A 155 -10.21 -4.15 1.98
N GLN A 156 -10.97 -3.20 2.50
CA GLN A 156 -12.35 -2.94 2.08
C GLN A 156 -12.41 -2.51 0.62
N LEU A 157 -11.59 -1.54 0.23
CA LEU A 157 -11.51 -1.06 -1.15
C LEU A 157 -11.10 -2.17 -2.12
N SER A 158 -10.15 -3.02 -1.73
CA SER A 158 -9.73 -4.16 -2.55
C SER A 158 -10.86 -5.13 -2.87
N ARG A 159 -11.87 -5.24 -1.99
CA ARG A 159 -13.03 -6.11 -2.14
C ARG A 159 -14.25 -5.43 -2.77
N THR A 160 -14.25 -4.11 -2.86
CA THR A 160 -15.34 -3.34 -3.43
C THR A 160 -15.11 -3.11 -4.92
N LEU A 161 -15.69 -3.95 -5.76
CA LEU A 161 -15.38 -4.00 -7.20
C LEU A 161 -16.05 -2.91 -8.05
N SER A 162 -17.03 -2.20 -7.48
CA SER A 162 -17.79 -1.17 -8.20
C SER A 162 -18.03 0.05 -7.32
N PRO A 163 -18.11 1.26 -7.92
CA PRO A 163 -18.46 2.48 -7.20
C PRO A 163 -19.91 2.41 -6.65
N PRO A 164 -20.26 3.23 -5.64
CA PRO A 164 -19.37 4.23 -5.03
C PRO A 164 -18.38 3.62 -4.07
N TRP A 165 -17.13 4.08 -4.12
CA TRP A 165 -16.13 3.75 -3.10
C TRP A 165 -16.19 4.80 -1.99
N CYS A 166 -16.65 4.38 -0.83
CA CYS A 166 -16.76 5.26 0.34
C CYS A 166 -15.67 4.90 1.35
N VAL A 167 -15.05 5.90 1.92
CA VAL A 167 -14.03 5.75 2.97
C VAL A 167 -14.36 6.64 4.14
N SER A 168 -14.04 6.18 5.35
CA SER A 168 -14.20 7.00 6.56
C SER A 168 -12.97 7.89 6.74
N LEU A 169 -13.21 9.20 6.82
CA LEU A 169 -12.19 10.17 7.17
C LEU A 169 -12.30 10.49 8.67
N CYS A 170 -11.16 10.78 9.29
CA CYS A 170 -11.15 11.43 10.58
C CYS A 170 -11.41 12.92 10.39
N ASP A 171 -12.33 13.48 11.15
CA ASP A 171 -12.46 14.92 11.29
C ASP A 171 -11.19 15.45 11.97
N GLY A 172 -10.54 16.45 11.33
CA GLY A 172 -9.29 17.04 11.80
C GLY A 172 -9.44 17.88 13.06
#